data_e1cbaac87eae7ad6c7113f45c6f25657
#
_entry.id   e1cbaac87eae7ad6c7113f45c6f25657
#
_cell.length_a   1.000
_cell.length_b   1.000
_cell.length_c   1.000
_cell.angle_alpha   90.00
_cell.angle_beta   90.00
_cell.angle_gamma   90.00
#
_symmetry.space_group_name_H-M   'P 1'
#
loop_
_entity.id
_entity.type
_entity.pdbx_description
1 polymer ?
#
loop_
_entity_poly.entity_id
_entity_poly.type
_entity_poly.pdbx_seq_one_letter_code
_entity_poly.pdbx_strand_id
1 'polypeptide(L)'
;EPVSYDDAFNAVDATIQDMGMGLQKREKKPLVGVVRASSHFGKVTYSLENAGEKMTQIKIRVGTFGDQTVQRQIYAKLKTNYGVGPRVDPETGLPK
;
A
#
# COMPACT_ATOMS: atom_id res chain seq x y z
N GLU A 1 -8.86 -5.10 7.78
CA GLU A 1 -7.86 -6.17 7.68
C GLU A 1 -7.21 -6.44 9.04
N PRO A 2 -7.03 -7.71 9.43
CA PRO A 2 -6.42 -8.06 10.71
C PRO A 2 -4.90 -7.94 10.66
N VAL A 3 -4.41 -6.76 10.38
CA VAL A 3 -2.99 -6.46 10.24
C VAL A 3 -2.72 -5.09 10.87
N SER A 4 -1.57 -4.95 11.53
CA SER A 4 -1.21 -3.68 12.15
C SER A 4 -0.99 -2.60 11.09
N TYR A 5 -1.11 -1.36 11.49
CA TYR A 5 -0.93 -0.22 10.59
C TYR A 5 0.48 -0.22 9.96
N ASP A 6 1.51 -0.50 10.74
CA ASP A 6 2.88 -0.56 10.25
C ASP A 6 3.07 -1.73 9.26
N ASP A 7 2.54 -2.90 9.59
CA ASP A 7 2.61 -4.06 8.69
C ASP A 7 1.85 -3.82 7.40
N ALA A 8 0.71 -3.12 7.47
CA ALA A 8 -0.05 -2.75 6.28
C ALA A 8 0.77 -1.84 5.36
N PHE A 9 1.44 -0.84 5.92
CA PHE A 9 2.34 0.03 5.14
C PHE A 9 3.49 -0.75 4.52
N ASN A 10 4.12 -1.64 5.27
CA ASN A 10 5.20 -2.48 4.76
C ASN A 10 4.70 -3.37 3.61
N ALA A 11 3.49 -3.91 3.73
CA ALA A 11 2.89 -4.73 2.67
C ALA A 11 2.59 -3.91 1.41
N VAL A 12 2.12 -2.67 1.56
CA VAL A 12 1.91 -1.76 0.43
C VAL A 12 3.23 -1.46 -0.28
N ASP A 13 4.27 -1.13 0.48
CA ASP A 13 5.60 -0.87 -0.08
C ASP A 13 6.12 -2.08 -0.85
N ALA A 14 5.98 -3.28 -0.28
CA ALA A 14 6.40 -4.52 -0.93
C ALA A 14 5.60 -4.78 -2.21
N THR A 15 4.30 -4.54 -2.19
CA THR A 15 3.43 -4.73 -3.35
C THR A 15 3.82 -3.79 -4.49
N ILE A 16 4.11 -2.53 -4.18
CA ILE A 16 4.57 -1.56 -5.17
C ILE A 16 5.86 -2.05 -5.84
N GLN A 17 6.82 -2.52 -5.05
CA GLN A 17 8.07 -3.05 -5.58
C GLN A 17 7.86 -4.32 -6.40
N ASP A 18 7.09 -5.27 -5.88
CA ASP A 18 6.86 -6.57 -6.53
C ASP A 18 6.11 -6.44 -7.85
N MET A 19 5.23 -5.47 -7.97
CA MET A 19 4.46 -5.23 -9.20
C MET A 19 5.12 -4.21 -10.13
N GLY A 20 6.33 -3.75 -9.80
CA GLY A 20 7.09 -2.84 -10.67
C GLY A 20 6.46 -1.46 -10.79
N MET A 21 5.71 -1.02 -9.81
CA MET A 21 5.11 0.31 -9.81
C MET A 21 6.12 1.38 -9.36
N GLY A 22 5.95 2.60 -9.86
CA GLY A 22 6.76 3.74 -9.45
C GLY A 22 6.13 4.47 -8.28
N LEU A 23 6.82 4.53 -7.13
CA LEU A 23 6.34 5.28 -5.98
C LEU A 23 6.33 6.78 -6.29
N GLN A 24 5.18 7.44 -6.10
CA GLN A 24 5.04 8.88 -6.32
C GLN A 24 4.89 9.66 -5.02
N LYS A 25 4.16 9.12 -4.06
CA LYS A 25 3.92 9.79 -2.77
C LYS A 25 3.72 8.74 -1.69
N ARG A 26 4.30 8.99 -0.54
CA ARG A 26 4.10 8.15 0.65
C ARG A 26 3.98 9.07 1.86
N GLU A 27 2.79 9.10 2.45
CA GLU A 27 2.52 9.91 3.62
C GLU A 27 1.93 9.01 4.71
N LYS A 28 2.66 8.85 5.80
CA LYS A 28 2.26 8.01 6.93
C LYS A 28 2.06 8.88 8.16
N LYS A 29 0.80 9.10 8.52
CA LYS A 29 0.43 9.78 9.75
C LYS A 29 -0.06 8.76 10.76
N PRO A 30 -0.17 9.11 12.07
CA PRO A 30 -0.53 8.12 13.08
C PRO A 30 -1.86 7.42 12.87
N LEU A 31 -2.87 8.11 12.31
CA LEU A 31 -4.20 7.54 12.15
C LEU A 31 -4.56 7.22 10.71
N VAL A 32 -4.06 7.99 9.75
CA VAL A 32 -4.36 7.79 8.33
C VAL A 32 -3.09 7.97 7.52
N GLY A 33 -3.02 7.25 6.41
CA GLY A 33 -1.91 7.37 5.49
C GLY A 33 -2.34 7.19 4.07
N VAL A 34 -1.53 7.67 3.14
CA VAL A 34 -1.76 7.58 1.70
C VAL A 34 -0.46 7.22 1.02
N VAL A 35 -0.55 6.27 0.10
CA VAL A 35 0.56 5.92 -0.78
C VAL A 35 0.05 5.98 -2.21
N ARG A 36 0.74 6.70 -3.08
CA ARG A 36 0.42 6.78 -4.50
C ARG A 36 1.56 6.22 -5.33
N ALA A 37 1.20 5.45 -6.33
CA ALA A 37 2.16 4.86 -7.26
C ALA A 37 1.64 4.94 -8.68
N SER A 38 2.55 4.94 -9.64
CA SER A 38 2.22 4.88 -11.06
C SER A 38 2.37 3.45 -11.55
N SER A 39 1.48 3.02 -12.46
CA SER A 39 1.51 1.70 -13.06
C SER A 39 1.04 1.75 -14.51
N HIS A 40 1.09 0.61 -15.21
CA HIS A 40 0.51 0.52 -16.55
C HIS A 40 -0.99 0.81 -16.56
N PHE A 41 -1.65 0.56 -15.44
CA PHE A 41 -3.09 0.73 -15.29
C PHE A 41 -3.48 2.15 -14.92
N GLY A 42 -2.49 3.03 -14.78
CA GLY A 42 -2.67 4.40 -14.32
C GLY A 42 -2.22 4.58 -12.89
N LYS A 43 -2.69 5.63 -12.26
CA LYS A 43 -2.33 5.95 -10.88
C LYS A 43 -3.03 5.00 -9.92
N VAL A 44 -2.29 4.45 -8.99
CA VAL A 44 -2.83 3.59 -7.92
C VAL A 44 -2.71 4.35 -6.60
N THR A 45 -3.81 4.48 -5.89
CA THR A 45 -3.84 5.15 -4.58
C THR A 45 -4.22 4.13 -3.52
N TYR A 46 -3.37 4.01 -2.51
CA TYR A 46 -3.62 3.19 -1.33
C TYR A 46 -3.95 4.13 -0.18
N SER A 47 -5.14 4.00 0.39
CA SER A 47 -5.55 4.76 1.56
C SER A 47 -5.63 3.82 2.75
N LEU A 48 -4.90 4.13 3.81
CA LEU A 48 -4.81 3.30 5.01
C LEU A 48 -5.34 4.07 6.20
N GLU A 49 -6.13 3.40 7.02
CA GLU A 49 -6.65 3.96 8.26
C GLU A 49 -6.32 3.01 9.40
N ASN A 50 -5.66 3.54 10.43
CA ASN A 50 -5.34 2.80 11.64
C ASN A 50 -6.63 2.64 12.45
N ALA A 51 -7.22 1.45 12.43
CA ALA A 51 -8.48 1.15 13.10
C ALA A 51 -8.28 0.42 14.44
N GLY A 52 -7.03 0.23 14.87
CA GLY A 52 -6.71 -0.45 16.10
C GLY A 52 -5.35 -1.12 16.06
N GLU A 53 -4.98 -1.79 17.14
CA GLU A 53 -3.64 -2.34 17.30
C GLU A 53 -3.26 -3.36 16.22
N LYS A 54 -4.23 -4.18 15.80
CA LYS A 54 -4.04 -5.18 14.75
C LYS A 54 -5.16 -5.09 13.73
N MET A 55 -5.60 -3.87 13.42
CA MET A 55 -6.68 -3.65 12.49
C MET A 55 -6.38 -2.41 11.66
N THR A 56 -6.40 -2.56 10.35
CA THR A 56 -6.18 -1.46 9.40
C THR A 56 -7.22 -1.55 8.30
N GLN A 57 -7.85 -0.43 7.98
CA GLN A 57 -8.69 -0.33 6.79
C GLN A 57 -7.81 0.08 5.61
N ILE A 58 -7.89 -0.67 4.53
CA ILE A 58 -7.12 -0.41 3.32
C ILE A 58 -8.08 -0.27 2.16
N LYS A 59 -7.98 0.85 1.45
CA LYS A 59 -8.72 1.08 0.20
C LYS A 59 -7.72 1.25 -0.93
N ILE A 60 -7.98 0.59 -2.04
CA ILE A 60 -7.15 0.67 -3.25
C ILE A 60 -8.00 1.23 -4.37
N ARG A 61 -7.50 2.28 -5.03
CA ARG A 61 -8.17 2.87 -6.18
C ARG A 61 -7.21 2.91 -7.36
N VAL A 62 -7.66 2.42 -8.51
CA VAL A 62 -6.88 2.39 -9.74
C VAL A 62 -7.52 3.31 -10.75
N GLY A 63 -6.77 4.31 -11.21
CA GLY A 63 -7.23 5.30 -12.19
C GLY A 63 -8.27 6.24 -11.61
N THR A 64 -8.90 7.02 -12.49
CA THR A 64 -9.89 8.05 -12.11
C THR A 64 -11.21 7.43 -11.67
N PHE A 65 -11.66 6.39 -12.37
CA PHE A 65 -12.98 5.78 -12.14
C PHE A 65 -12.93 4.49 -11.33
N GLY A 66 -11.72 3.99 -11.02
CA GLY A 66 -11.53 2.74 -10.32
C GLY A 66 -11.68 1.53 -11.25
N ASP A 67 -10.66 0.69 -11.32
CA ASP A 67 -10.69 -0.58 -12.06
C ASP A 67 -10.76 -1.71 -11.04
N GLN A 68 -11.94 -2.31 -10.89
CA GLN A 68 -12.16 -3.34 -9.87
C GLN A 68 -11.38 -4.60 -10.12
N THR A 69 -11.17 -4.97 -11.38
CA THR A 69 -10.38 -6.16 -11.72
C THR A 69 -8.93 -5.99 -11.28
N VAL A 70 -8.34 -4.85 -11.64
CA VAL A 70 -6.96 -4.53 -11.24
C VAL A 70 -6.86 -4.36 -9.73
N GLN A 71 -7.86 -3.72 -9.10
CA GLN A 71 -7.90 -3.57 -7.64
C GLN A 71 -7.84 -4.92 -6.92
N ARG A 72 -8.57 -5.92 -7.43
CA ARG A 72 -8.56 -7.27 -6.85
C ARG A 72 -7.20 -7.93 -7.01
N GLN A 73 -6.55 -7.75 -8.15
CA GLN A 73 -5.20 -8.29 -8.39
C GLN A 73 -4.18 -7.68 -7.43
N ILE A 74 -4.23 -6.36 -7.26
CA ILE A 74 -3.35 -5.65 -6.34
C ILE A 74 -3.62 -6.10 -4.90
N TYR A 75 -4.89 -6.22 -4.53
CA TYR A 75 -5.27 -6.65 -3.20
C TYR A 75 -4.80 -8.07 -2.89
N ALA A 76 -4.92 -8.97 -3.87
CA ALA A 76 -4.44 -10.34 -3.71
C ALA A 76 -2.92 -10.37 -3.47
N LYS A 77 -2.18 -9.55 -4.20
CA LYS A 77 -0.72 -9.44 -4.00
C LYS A 77 -0.39 -8.80 -2.65
N LEU A 78 -1.14 -7.79 -2.25
CA LEU A 78 -0.99 -7.14 -0.96
C LEU A 78 -1.13 -8.15 0.19
N LYS A 79 -2.14 -9.01 0.11
CA LYS A 79 -2.35 -10.04 1.14
C LYS A 79 -1.16 -10.98 1.28
N THR A 80 -0.50 -11.31 0.19
CA THR A 80 0.68 -12.19 0.25
C THR A 80 1.87 -11.51 0.94
N ASN A 81 1.83 -10.20 1.07
CA ASN A 81 2.91 -9.42 1.67
C ASN A 81 2.65 -9.05 3.14
N TYR A 82 1.53 -9.46 3.72
CA TYR A 82 1.30 -9.26 5.14
C TYR A 82 2.33 -10.06 5.95
N GLY A 83 2.94 -9.41 6.92
CA GLY A 83 3.99 -10.02 7.73
C GLY A 83 5.40 -9.92 7.14
N VAL A 84 5.53 -9.41 5.93
CA VAL A 84 6.83 -9.10 5.35
C VAL A 84 7.40 -7.88 6.07
N GLY A 85 8.69 -7.90 6.40
CA GLY A 85 9.33 -6.78 7.07
C GLY A 85 9.48 -5.54 6.17
N PRO A 86 10.02 -4.44 6.72
CA PRO A 86 10.18 -3.20 5.97
C PRO A 86 11.04 -3.38 4.73
N ARG A 87 10.56 -2.90 3.58
CA ARG A 87 11.30 -2.90 2.30
C ARG A 87 11.83 -1.53 1.94
N VAL A 88 11.48 -0.51 2.72
CA VAL A 88 11.96 0.86 2.52
C VAL A 88 12.59 1.35 3.79
N ASP A 89 13.51 2.30 3.66
CA ASP A 89 14.09 2.99 4.82
C ASP A 89 12.99 3.88 5.43
N PRO A 90 12.67 3.73 6.73
CA PRO A 90 11.62 4.53 7.35
C PRO A 90 11.92 6.03 7.36
N GLU A 91 13.17 6.44 7.25
CA GLU A 91 13.54 7.86 7.24
C GLU A 91 13.44 8.47 5.84
N THR A 92 13.85 7.75 4.81
CA THR A 92 13.93 8.28 3.45
C THR A 92 12.82 7.81 2.54
N GLY A 93 12.16 6.68 2.87
CA GLY A 93 11.20 6.05 1.99
C GLY A 93 11.81 5.37 0.78
N LEU A 94 13.13 5.27 0.72
CA LEU A 94 13.85 4.62 -0.38
C LEU A 94 14.03 3.13 -0.11
N PRO A 95 14.12 2.29 -1.15
CA PRO A 95 14.37 0.86 -0.97
C PRO A 95 15.67 0.60 -0.20
N LYS A 96 15.59 -0.37 0.68
CA LYS A 96 16.79 -0.83 1.39
C LYS A 96 17.70 -1.62 0.48
#